data_f74a36e4fec50ac2997ae4ee66f0cd23
#
_entry.id   f74a36e4fec50ac2997ae4ee66f0cd23
#
_cell.length_a   1.000
_cell.length_b   1.000
_cell.length_c   1.000
_cell.angle_alpha   90.00
_cell.angle_beta   90.00
_cell.angle_gamma   90.00
#
_symmetry.space_group_name_H-M   'P 1'
#
loop_
_entity.id
_entity.type
_entity.pdbx_description
1 polymer ?
#
loop_
_entity_poly.entity_id
_entity_poly.type
_entity_poly.pdbx_seq_one_letter_code
_entity_poly.pdbx_strand_id
1 'polypeptide(L)'
;MLKLLWVMPGVVGAYILLLCVSSLFVDKTREYERDSAFYRFLLNSATACALVICRLKVRVTGAEKLPEGRFLFVCNHRSKFDPIISWYIFRKNHLAFISKPENFNVPVFGRFIRKCCFMTIDRSDARSSLGTFTKAAELMKNDVVSVGVYPEGTRNRDGSLLPFHDGVFIIARKADVPIVVATIDGTEKITHNYPWKRTHIRLDIVGVIDRDFVNTHRTAAVGVAVREMMENNLKETE
;
A
#
# COMPACT_ATOMS: atom_id res chain seq x y z
N MET A 1 3.79 31.25 -29.75
CA MET A 1 2.94 30.98 -28.56
C MET A 1 1.85 29.94 -28.84
N LEU A 2 1.10 30.00 -29.94
CA LEU A 2 -0.01 29.06 -30.23
C LEU A 2 0.43 27.59 -30.30
N LYS A 3 1.62 27.29 -30.87
CA LYS A 3 2.14 25.90 -30.95
C LYS A 3 2.45 25.27 -29.58
N LEU A 4 2.83 26.09 -28.58
CA LEU A 4 3.14 25.61 -27.23
C LEU A 4 1.87 25.18 -26.46
N LEU A 5 0.71 25.77 -26.77
CA LEU A 5 -0.57 25.46 -26.17
C LEU A 5 -1.05 24.02 -26.49
N TRP A 6 -0.64 23.46 -27.65
CA TRP A 6 -1.03 22.10 -28.06
C TRP A 6 -0.02 21.02 -27.64
N VAL A 7 1.19 21.41 -27.24
CA VAL A 7 2.22 20.45 -26.80
C VAL A 7 1.81 19.73 -25.51
N MET A 8 1.31 20.48 -24.52
CA MET A 8 0.92 19.89 -23.23
C MET A 8 -0.22 18.86 -23.36
N PRO A 9 -1.36 19.15 -24.02
CA PRO A 9 -2.39 18.13 -24.27
C PRO A 9 -1.87 16.93 -25.06
N GLY A 10 -0.99 17.16 -26.04
CA GLY A 10 -0.37 16.08 -26.81
C GLY A 10 0.48 15.14 -25.95
N VAL A 11 1.33 15.69 -25.08
CA VAL A 11 2.15 14.91 -24.14
C VAL A 11 1.27 14.13 -23.18
N VAL A 12 0.23 14.74 -22.61
CA VAL A 12 -0.71 14.06 -21.71
C VAL A 12 -1.45 12.94 -22.44
N GLY A 13 -1.92 13.19 -23.66
CA GLY A 13 -2.59 12.18 -24.49
C GLY A 13 -1.66 11.00 -24.82
N ALA A 14 -0.43 11.28 -25.23
CA ALA A 14 0.58 10.25 -25.50
C ALA A 14 0.90 9.42 -24.24
N TYR A 15 0.99 10.07 -23.07
CA TYR A 15 1.21 9.36 -21.80
C TYR A 15 0.02 8.46 -21.43
N ILE A 16 -1.21 8.93 -21.55
CA ILE A 16 -2.42 8.11 -21.32
C ILE A 16 -2.46 6.94 -22.29
N LEU A 17 -2.14 7.17 -23.57
CA LEU A 17 -2.07 6.12 -24.57
C LEU A 17 -1.02 5.06 -24.21
N LEU A 18 0.17 5.49 -23.75
CA LEU A 18 1.22 4.59 -23.28
C LEU A 18 0.70 3.69 -22.13
N LEU A 19 0.00 4.26 -21.14
CA LEU A 19 -0.57 3.49 -20.03
C LEU A 19 -1.61 2.48 -20.53
N CYS A 20 -2.51 2.91 -21.41
CA CYS A 20 -3.55 2.05 -21.98
C CYS A 20 -2.94 0.90 -22.80
N VAL A 21 -2.04 1.22 -23.74
CA VAL A 21 -1.39 0.22 -24.61
C VAL A 21 -0.56 -0.76 -23.76
N SER A 22 0.27 -0.26 -22.82
CA SER A 22 1.04 -1.13 -21.94
C SER A 22 0.16 -2.09 -21.14
N SER A 23 -1.04 -1.65 -20.75
CA SER A 23 -1.98 -2.50 -20.02
C SER A 23 -2.47 -3.70 -20.85
N LEU A 24 -2.54 -3.59 -22.17
CA LEU A 24 -3.03 -4.68 -23.05
C LEU A 24 -2.09 -5.89 -23.05
N PHE A 25 -0.81 -5.70 -22.75
CA PHE A 25 0.18 -6.78 -22.67
C PHE A 25 0.19 -7.52 -21.32
N VAL A 26 -0.73 -7.18 -20.42
CA VAL A 26 -0.85 -7.85 -19.12
C VAL A 26 -2.02 -8.81 -19.15
N ASP A 27 -1.74 -10.10 -18.96
CA ASP A 27 -2.77 -11.12 -18.77
C ASP A 27 -3.48 -10.87 -17.41
N LYS A 28 -4.78 -10.61 -17.47
CA LYS A 28 -5.63 -10.30 -16.32
C LYS A 28 -6.02 -11.52 -15.48
N THR A 29 -5.76 -12.73 -15.99
CA THR A 29 -6.06 -13.97 -15.28
C THR A 29 -4.86 -14.53 -14.54
N ARG A 30 -3.65 -14.10 -14.92
CA ARG A 30 -2.39 -14.59 -14.36
C ARG A 30 -2.02 -13.82 -13.10
N GLU A 31 -1.54 -14.53 -12.10
CA GLU A 31 -0.79 -13.98 -10.97
C GLU A 31 0.71 -13.97 -11.30
N TYR A 32 1.38 -12.89 -10.90
CA TYR A 32 2.80 -12.70 -11.18
C TYR A 32 3.61 -12.77 -9.90
N GLU A 33 4.73 -13.47 -9.96
CA GLU A 33 5.66 -13.67 -8.85
C GLU A 33 6.97 -12.88 -9.02
N ARG A 34 7.08 -12.14 -10.12
CA ARG A 34 8.22 -11.27 -10.39
C ARG A 34 7.73 -9.83 -10.49
N ASP A 35 8.32 -8.96 -9.70
CA ASP A 35 8.05 -7.52 -9.75
C ASP A 35 8.62 -6.92 -11.04
N SER A 36 7.77 -6.27 -11.80
CA SER A 36 8.17 -5.65 -13.06
C SER A 36 8.57 -4.20 -12.86
N ALA A 37 9.85 -3.91 -12.99
CA ALA A 37 10.38 -2.54 -12.90
C ALA A 37 9.68 -1.56 -13.88
N PHE A 38 9.35 -2.01 -15.09
CA PHE A 38 8.62 -1.20 -16.08
C PHE A 38 7.22 -0.82 -15.60
N TYR A 39 6.40 -1.80 -15.17
CA TYR A 39 5.05 -1.52 -14.69
C TYR A 39 5.06 -0.78 -13.36
N ARG A 40 6.05 -1.05 -12.50
CA ARG A 40 6.26 -0.28 -11.27
C ARG A 40 6.59 1.18 -11.57
N PHE A 41 7.44 1.45 -12.55
CA PHE A 41 7.73 2.81 -13.01
C PHE A 41 6.46 3.51 -13.53
N LEU A 42 5.68 2.85 -14.39
CA LEU A 42 4.42 3.42 -14.90
C LEU A 42 3.41 3.70 -13.77
N LEU A 43 3.27 2.77 -12.83
CA LEU A 43 2.36 2.95 -11.69
C LEU A 43 2.83 4.07 -10.76
N ASN A 44 4.13 4.16 -10.49
CA ASN A 44 4.70 5.24 -9.67
C ASN A 44 4.53 6.61 -10.34
N SER A 45 4.78 6.71 -11.66
CA SER A 45 4.60 7.96 -12.39
C SER A 45 3.13 8.41 -12.42
N ALA A 46 2.21 7.47 -12.68
CA ALA A 46 0.77 7.75 -12.63
C ALA A 46 0.32 8.19 -11.22
N THR A 47 0.85 7.52 -10.18
CA THR A 47 0.57 7.91 -8.79
C THR A 47 1.13 9.30 -8.47
N ALA A 48 2.35 9.62 -8.89
CA ALA A 48 2.93 10.96 -8.71
C ALA A 48 2.04 12.03 -9.36
N CYS A 49 1.60 11.81 -10.59
CA CYS A 49 0.64 12.71 -11.27
C CYS A 49 -0.66 12.85 -10.46
N ALA A 50 -1.21 11.74 -9.97
CA ALA A 50 -2.45 11.76 -9.17
C ALA A 50 -2.28 12.56 -7.87
N LEU A 51 -1.14 12.42 -7.16
CA LEU A 51 -0.86 13.19 -5.94
C LEU A 51 -0.82 14.70 -6.22
N VAL A 52 -0.22 15.10 -7.35
CA VAL A 52 -0.15 16.52 -7.78
C VAL A 52 -1.55 17.02 -8.17
N ILE A 53 -2.26 16.29 -9.02
CA ILE A 53 -3.62 16.66 -9.49
C ILE A 53 -4.58 16.78 -8.31
N CYS A 54 -4.52 15.84 -7.36
CA CYS A 54 -5.34 15.87 -6.14
C CYS A 54 -4.83 16.88 -5.10
N ARG A 55 -3.76 17.62 -5.40
CA ARG A 55 -3.17 18.66 -4.55
C ARG A 55 -2.81 18.16 -3.14
N LEU A 56 -2.26 16.93 -3.06
CA LEU A 56 -1.90 16.31 -1.80
C LEU A 56 -0.54 16.81 -1.31
N LYS A 57 -0.47 17.13 -0.02
CA LYS A 57 0.79 17.39 0.70
C LYS A 57 0.99 16.29 1.72
N VAL A 58 1.90 15.38 1.45
CA VAL A 58 2.22 14.27 2.35
C VAL A 58 3.45 14.63 3.17
N ARG A 59 3.31 14.61 4.48
CA ARG A 59 4.41 14.67 5.44
C ARG A 59 4.69 13.26 5.93
N VAL A 60 5.93 12.84 5.87
CA VAL A 60 6.39 11.53 6.37
C VAL A 60 7.34 11.77 7.53
N THR A 61 7.17 11.05 8.62
CA THR A 61 8.07 11.05 9.78
C THR A 61 8.52 9.63 10.11
N GLY A 62 9.64 9.49 10.82
CA GLY A 62 10.14 8.18 11.25
C GLY A 62 10.75 7.32 10.14
N ALA A 63 11.05 7.89 8.96
CA ALA A 63 11.61 7.13 7.84
C ALA A 63 12.99 6.53 8.15
N GLU A 64 13.72 7.09 9.08
CA GLU A 64 14.99 6.60 9.62
C GLU A 64 14.86 5.29 10.41
N LYS A 65 13.65 4.92 10.83
CA LYS A 65 13.35 3.66 11.54
C LYS A 65 13.18 2.47 10.60
N LEU A 66 13.12 2.69 9.29
CA LEU A 66 12.90 1.62 8.34
C LEU A 66 14.04 0.60 8.39
N PRO A 67 13.72 -0.70 8.51
CA PRO A 67 14.74 -1.74 8.49
C PRO A 67 15.33 -1.90 7.09
N GLU A 68 16.52 -2.48 7.02
CA GLU A 68 17.07 -3.00 5.77
C GLU A 68 16.31 -4.24 5.32
N GLY A 69 16.24 -4.46 4.00
CA GLY A 69 15.57 -5.62 3.40
C GLY A 69 14.05 -5.49 3.34
N ARG A 70 13.37 -6.63 3.37
CA ARG A 70 11.90 -6.71 3.26
C ARG A 70 11.25 -6.66 4.63
N PHE A 71 10.03 -6.14 4.66
CA PHE A 71 9.24 -6.00 5.88
C PHE A 71 7.74 -6.14 5.59
N LEU A 72 6.97 -6.51 6.59
CA LEU A 72 5.52 -6.37 6.56
C LEU A 72 5.15 -4.95 6.98
N PHE A 73 4.59 -4.17 6.06
CA PHE A 73 4.07 -2.84 6.35
C PHE A 73 2.65 -2.95 6.89
N VAL A 74 2.40 -2.38 8.05
CA VAL A 74 1.10 -2.41 8.74
C VAL A 74 0.68 -0.99 9.06
N CYS A 75 -0.54 -0.60 8.64
CA CYS A 75 -1.06 0.74 8.82
C CYS A 75 -2.57 0.70 9.09
N ASN A 76 -3.12 1.74 9.75
CA ASN A 76 -4.55 1.95 9.88
C ASN A 76 -5.18 2.32 8.53
N HIS A 77 -6.50 2.10 8.37
CA HIS A 77 -7.18 2.27 7.09
C HIS A 77 -8.32 3.29 7.16
N ARG A 78 -8.11 4.48 6.62
CA ARG A 78 -9.07 5.60 6.63
C ARG A 78 -9.72 5.86 5.27
N SER A 79 -9.00 5.59 4.18
CA SER A 79 -9.42 5.98 2.84
C SER A 79 -8.97 4.99 1.76
N LYS A 80 -9.67 4.99 0.62
CA LYS A 80 -9.21 4.29 -0.58
C LYS A 80 -7.86 4.79 -1.12
N PHE A 81 -7.42 5.96 -0.66
CA PHE A 81 -6.16 6.57 -1.08
C PHE A 81 -4.97 6.09 -0.24
N ASP A 82 -5.19 5.48 0.93
CA ASP A 82 -4.09 5.04 1.81
C ASP A 82 -3.11 4.09 1.11
N PRO A 83 -3.55 3.04 0.38
CA PRO A 83 -2.64 2.16 -0.32
C PRO A 83 -1.87 2.88 -1.44
N ILE A 84 -2.49 3.84 -2.12
CA ILE A 84 -1.89 4.60 -3.21
C ILE A 84 -0.78 5.50 -2.68
N ILE A 85 -1.03 6.16 -1.54
CA ILE A 85 -0.07 7.05 -0.89
C ILE A 85 1.07 6.25 -0.30
N SER A 86 0.76 5.19 0.46
CA SER A 86 1.77 4.30 1.03
C SER A 86 2.63 3.64 -0.06
N TRP A 87 2.02 3.18 -1.16
CA TRP A 87 2.72 2.70 -2.33
C TRP A 87 3.80 3.69 -2.81
N TYR A 88 3.41 4.95 -2.98
CA TYR A 88 4.32 5.97 -3.50
C TYR A 88 5.43 6.33 -2.51
N ILE A 89 5.12 6.40 -1.22
CA ILE A 89 6.11 6.68 -0.17
C ILE A 89 7.14 5.55 -0.09
N PHE A 90 6.70 4.30 -0.07
CA PHE A 90 7.56 3.12 0.03
C PHE A 90 7.98 2.54 -1.33
N ARG A 91 8.00 3.37 -2.40
CA ARG A 91 8.35 2.91 -3.75
C ARG A 91 9.76 2.29 -3.86
N LYS A 92 10.70 2.74 -3.03
CA LYS A 92 12.06 2.18 -2.97
C LYS A 92 12.12 0.82 -2.29
N ASN A 93 11.15 0.51 -1.43
CA ASN A 93 11.04 -0.76 -0.72
C ASN A 93 10.22 -1.79 -1.50
N HIS A 94 9.84 -1.51 -2.74
CA HIS A 94 9.06 -2.39 -3.60
C HIS A 94 7.76 -2.88 -2.93
N LEU A 95 7.03 -2.00 -2.24
CA LEU A 95 5.82 -2.37 -1.54
C LEU A 95 4.77 -2.95 -2.51
N ALA A 96 4.08 -4.00 -2.11
CA ALA A 96 2.90 -4.57 -2.77
C ALA A 96 1.81 -4.77 -1.71
N PHE A 97 0.53 -4.76 -2.11
CA PHE A 97 -0.57 -4.87 -1.15
C PHE A 97 -1.39 -6.14 -1.36
N ILE A 98 -1.89 -6.67 -0.25
CA ILE A 98 -3.01 -7.62 -0.26
C ILE A 98 -4.28 -6.80 -0.42
N SER A 99 -5.03 -7.03 -1.50
CA SER A 99 -6.11 -6.18 -1.94
C SER A 99 -7.37 -6.96 -2.30
N LYS A 100 -8.52 -6.27 -2.34
CA LYS A 100 -9.79 -6.89 -2.73
C LYS A 100 -9.78 -7.26 -4.23
N PRO A 101 -10.45 -8.34 -4.64
CA PRO A 101 -10.53 -8.78 -6.05
C PRO A 101 -11.02 -7.68 -7.00
N GLU A 102 -11.95 -6.81 -6.55
CA GLU A 102 -12.52 -5.74 -7.36
C GLU A 102 -11.46 -4.75 -7.86
N ASN A 103 -10.40 -4.51 -7.09
CA ASN A 103 -9.33 -3.59 -7.48
C ASN A 103 -8.55 -4.10 -8.70
N PHE A 104 -8.51 -5.40 -8.91
CA PHE A 104 -7.87 -6.04 -10.06
C PHE A 104 -8.71 -5.95 -11.34
N ASN A 105 -9.97 -5.56 -11.22
CA ASN A 105 -10.87 -5.33 -12.35
C ASN A 105 -10.87 -3.87 -12.82
N VAL A 106 -10.23 -2.95 -12.07
CA VAL A 106 -10.10 -1.55 -12.50
C VAL A 106 -9.27 -1.47 -13.78
N PRO A 107 -9.79 -0.85 -14.87
CA PRO A 107 -9.05 -0.73 -16.12
C PRO A 107 -7.66 -0.12 -15.91
N VAL A 108 -6.65 -0.60 -16.64
CA VAL A 108 -5.25 -0.21 -16.57
C VAL A 108 -4.62 -0.49 -15.19
N PHE A 109 -5.13 0.13 -14.13
CA PHE A 109 -4.63 0.00 -12.77
C PHE A 109 -4.59 -1.46 -12.29
N GLY A 110 -5.70 -2.19 -12.44
CA GLY A 110 -5.79 -3.59 -12.01
C GLY A 110 -4.78 -4.51 -12.70
N ARG A 111 -4.44 -4.21 -13.95
CA ARG A 111 -3.41 -4.94 -14.69
C ARG A 111 -2.00 -4.59 -14.18
N PHE A 112 -1.75 -3.32 -13.89
CA PHE A 112 -0.44 -2.87 -13.42
C PHE A 112 -0.12 -3.41 -12.02
N ILE A 113 -1.07 -3.39 -11.10
CA ILE A 113 -0.85 -3.92 -9.75
C ILE A 113 -0.54 -5.43 -9.78
N ARG A 114 -1.12 -6.20 -10.73
CA ARG A 114 -0.74 -7.62 -10.94
C ARG A 114 0.75 -7.76 -11.25
N LYS A 115 1.29 -6.94 -12.17
CA LYS A 115 2.71 -6.94 -12.54
C LYS A 115 3.64 -6.45 -11.43
N CYS A 116 3.08 -5.82 -10.40
CA CYS A 116 3.77 -5.35 -9.20
C CYS A 116 3.56 -6.30 -8.01
N CYS A 117 3.19 -7.56 -8.26
CA CYS A 117 3.01 -8.60 -7.24
C CYS A 117 1.95 -8.30 -6.17
N PHE A 118 0.94 -7.48 -6.46
CA PHE A 118 -0.22 -7.37 -5.58
C PHE A 118 -0.99 -8.70 -5.58
N MET A 119 -1.57 -9.03 -4.45
CA MET A 119 -2.27 -10.29 -4.22
C MET A 119 -3.73 -10.05 -3.88
N THR A 120 -4.61 -10.93 -4.34
CA THR A 120 -6.02 -10.91 -3.99
C THR A 120 -6.26 -11.65 -2.68
N ILE A 121 -7.24 -11.19 -1.91
CA ILE A 121 -7.73 -11.89 -0.72
C ILE A 121 -9.25 -11.99 -0.78
N ASP A 122 -9.75 -13.19 -0.64
CA ASP A 122 -11.15 -13.44 -0.33
C ASP A 122 -11.29 -13.59 1.19
N ARG A 123 -11.89 -12.58 1.82
CA ARG A 123 -12.07 -12.53 3.28
C ARG A 123 -13.20 -13.43 3.78
N SER A 124 -14.05 -13.90 2.89
CA SER A 124 -15.13 -14.84 3.21
C SER A 124 -14.62 -16.28 3.35
N ASP A 125 -13.44 -16.59 2.77
CA ASP A 125 -12.81 -17.91 2.83
C ASP A 125 -11.45 -17.85 3.56
N ALA A 126 -11.44 -18.37 4.78
CA ALA A 126 -10.22 -18.43 5.61
C ALA A 126 -9.12 -19.29 4.98
N ARG A 127 -9.47 -20.33 4.22
CA ARG A 127 -8.51 -21.22 3.56
C ARG A 127 -7.83 -20.50 2.38
N SER A 128 -8.59 -19.79 1.59
CA SER A 128 -8.09 -18.92 0.51
C SER A 128 -7.19 -17.82 1.06
N SER A 129 -7.59 -17.19 2.16
CA SER A 129 -6.78 -16.16 2.85
C SER A 129 -5.43 -16.69 3.29
N LEU A 130 -5.36 -17.93 3.83
CA LEU A 130 -4.10 -18.55 4.24
C LEU A 130 -3.17 -18.82 3.04
N GLY A 131 -3.71 -19.20 1.90
CA GLY A 131 -2.98 -19.33 0.64
C GLY A 131 -2.32 -18.01 0.22
N THR A 132 -3.09 -16.92 0.25
CA THR A 132 -2.58 -15.57 -0.04
C THR A 132 -1.48 -15.15 0.93
N PHE A 133 -1.62 -15.43 2.23
CA PHE A 133 -0.59 -15.12 3.23
C PHE A 133 0.70 -15.92 3.02
N THR A 134 0.57 -17.18 2.62
CA THR A 134 1.74 -18.01 2.30
C THR A 134 2.49 -17.46 1.08
N LYS A 135 1.78 -17.11 0.03
CA LYS A 135 2.34 -16.48 -1.16
C LYS A 135 3.02 -15.13 -0.85
N ALA A 136 2.38 -14.31 -0.03
CA ALA A 136 2.96 -13.04 0.43
C ALA A 136 4.30 -13.26 1.14
N ALA A 137 4.37 -14.25 2.04
CA ALA A 137 5.57 -14.60 2.74
C ALA A 137 6.69 -15.13 1.80
N GLU A 138 6.34 -15.92 0.81
CA GLU A 138 7.29 -16.43 -0.20
C GLU A 138 7.90 -15.31 -1.03
N LEU A 139 7.09 -14.33 -1.48
CA LEU A 139 7.57 -13.17 -2.21
C LEU A 139 8.54 -12.32 -1.38
N MET A 140 8.30 -12.20 -0.07
CA MET A 140 9.20 -11.48 0.84
C MET A 140 10.48 -12.25 1.09
N LYS A 141 10.42 -13.58 1.34
CA LYS A 141 11.60 -14.45 1.49
C LYS A 141 12.52 -14.44 0.28
N ASN A 142 11.94 -14.41 -0.91
CA ASN A 142 12.68 -14.37 -2.17
C ASN A 142 13.14 -12.96 -2.56
N ASP A 143 13.09 -12.01 -1.64
CA ASP A 143 13.48 -10.60 -1.82
C ASP A 143 12.79 -9.89 -3.00
N VAL A 144 11.57 -10.31 -3.37
CA VAL A 144 10.84 -9.72 -4.49
C VAL A 144 10.17 -8.40 -4.09
N VAL A 145 9.36 -8.41 -3.02
CA VAL A 145 8.60 -7.24 -2.54
C VAL A 145 8.50 -7.20 -1.02
N SER A 146 8.32 -6.02 -0.45
CA SER A 146 7.71 -5.87 0.87
C SER A 146 6.19 -5.93 0.73
N VAL A 147 5.46 -6.37 1.76
CA VAL A 147 4.02 -6.53 1.69
C VAL A 147 3.33 -5.57 2.64
N GLY A 148 2.32 -4.86 2.14
CA GLY A 148 1.50 -3.94 2.93
C GLY A 148 0.12 -4.54 3.23
N VAL A 149 -0.32 -4.35 4.47
CA VAL A 149 -1.63 -4.79 4.95
C VAL A 149 -2.28 -3.73 5.84
N TYR A 150 -3.59 -3.74 5.85
CA TYR A 150 -4.43 -2.95 6.75
C TYR A 150 -5.18 -3.95 7.65
N PRO A 151 -4.74 -4.15 8.91
CA PRO A 151 -5.24 -5.25 9.74
C PRO A 151 -6.72 -5.09 10.13
N GLU A 152 -7.27 -3.89 10.06
CA GLU A 152 -8.69 -3.59 10.27
C GLU A 152 -9.60 -4.25 9.23
N GLY A 153 -9.04 -4.59 8.06
CA GLY A 153 -9.78 -5.23 6.99
C GLY A 153 -10.83 -4.35 6.31
N THR A 154 -11.19 -3.22 6.86
CA THR A 154 -12.12 -2.23 6.28
C THR A 154 -11.67 -0.83 6.65
N ARG A 155 -12.30 0.19 6.03
CA ARG A 155 -11.96 1.59 6.29
C ARG A 155 -12.77 2.14 7.44
N ASN A 156 -12.09 2.85 8.34
CA ASN A 156 -12.72 3.64 9.38
C ASN A 156 -12.36 5.13 9.25
N ARG A 157 -13.35 6.02 9.19
CA ARG A 157 -13.18 7.46 8.95
C ARG A 157 -13.29 8.30 10.22
N ASP A 158 -13.72 7.71 11.32
CA ASP A 158 -13.95 8.43 12.58
C ASP A 158 -12.67 8.69 13.39
N GLY A 159 -11.55 8.11 12.98
CA GLY A 159 -10.26 8.30 13.63
C GLY A 159 -9.86 7.17 14.58
N SER A 160 -10.80 6.38 15.08
CA SER A 160 -10.50 5.23 15.93
C SER A 160 -9.95 4.04 15.16
N LEU A 161 -9.31 3.10 15.84
CA LEU A 161 -8.88 1.83 15.25
C LEU A 161 -9.97 0.77 15.43
N LEU A 162 -10.36 0.12 14.33
CA LEU A 162 -11.22 -1.06 14.38
C LEU A 162 -10.47 -2.28 14.94
N PRO A 163 -11.19 -3.34 15.36
CA PRO A 163 -10.56 -4.60 15.73
C PRO A 163 -9.66 -5.15 14.61
N PHE A 164 -8.51 -5.70 14.98
CA PHE A 164 -7.56 -6.25 14.03
C PHE A 164 -7.87 -7.71 13.71
N HIS A 165 -7.64 -8.09 12.47
CA HIS A 165 -7.59 -9.47 12.03
C HIS A 165 -6.17 -10.02 12.24
N ASP A 166 -5.86 -10.47 13.44
CA ASP A 166 -4.50 -10.85 13.87
C ASP A 166 -3.86 -11.97 13.03
N GLY A 167 -4.68 -12.76 12.31
CA GLY A 167 -4.18 -13.78 11.39
C GLY A 167 -3.23 -13.25 10.31
N VAL A 168 -3.30 -11.97 9.97
CA VAL A 168 -2.45 -11.35 8.96
C VAL A 168 -0.98 -11.31 9.37
N PHE A 169 -0.67 -11.26 10.67
CA PHE A 169 0.71 -11.20 11.18
C PHE A 169 1.48 -12.51 10.96
N ILE A 170 0.80 -13.61 10.61
CA ILE A 170 1.45 -14.86 10.20
C ILE A 170 2.36 -14.66 8.96
N ILE A 171 2.09 -13.64 8.14
CA ILE A 171 2.89 -13.31 6.96
C ILE A 171 4.33 -12.98 7.38
N ALA A 172 4.51 -12.07 8.35
CA ALA A 172 5.81 -11.66 8.83
C ALA A 172 6.59 -12.84 9.45
N ARG A 173 5.90 -13.66 10.27
CA ARG A 173 6.49 -14.87 10.84
C ARG A 173 6.94 -15.87 9.77
N LYS A 174 6.06 -16.17 8.80
CA LYS A 174 6.41 -17.10 7.71
C LYS A 174 7.54 -16.57 6.84
N ALA A 175 7.64 -15.26 6.66
CA ALA A 175 8.68 -14.62 5.87
C ALA A 175 9.99 -14.40 6.65
N ASP A 176 9.97 -14.51 7.97
CA ASP A 176 11.07 -14.18 8.87
C ASP A 176 11.55 -12.73 8.70
N VAL A 177 10.59 -11.77 8.72
CA VAL A 177 10.85 -10.36 8.53
C VAL A 177 10.24 -9.51 9.65
N PRO A 178 10.77 -8.30 9.91
CA PRO A 178 10.19 -7.36 10.84
C PRO A 178 8.87 -6.77 10.34
N ILE A 179 8.11 -6.19 11.28
CA ILE A 179 6.87 -5.45 10.98
C ILE A 179 7.14 -3.96 11.15
N VAL A 180 6.94 -3.19 10.08
CA VAL A 180 6.94 -1.72 10.12
C VAL A 180 5.53 -1.25 10.45
N VAL A 181 5.38 -0.62 11.61
CA VAL A 181 4.11 -0.07 12.10
C VAL A 181 4.03 1.40 11.71
N ALA A 182 2.95 1.78 11.02
CA ALA A 182 2.72 3.16 10.61
C ALA A 182 1.29 3.60 10.91
N THR A 183 1.08 4.91 10.99
CA THR A 183 -0.24 5.52 11.01
C THR A 183 -0.39 6.51 9.87
N ILE A 184 -1.61 6.62 9.33
CA ILE A 184 -1.95 7.58 8.29
C ILE A 184 -3.17 8.39 8.71
N ASP A 185 -3.11 9.71 8.49
CA ASP A 185 -4.19 10.63 8.80
C ASP A 185 -4.42 11.66 7.68
N GLY A 186 -5.65 12.19 7.59
CA GLY A 186 -6.05 13.22 6.63
C GLY A 186 -6.47 12.72 5.26
N THR A 187 -6.33 11.44 4.95
CA THR A 187 -6.69 10.87 3.65
C THR A 187 -8.18 10.79 3.40
N GLU A 188 -8.99 10.71 4.44
CA GLU A 188 -10.46 10.75 4.38
C GLU A 188 -10.99 12.08 3.85
N LYS A 189 -10.20 13.18 3.97
CA LYS A 189 -10.55 14.52 3.53
C LYS A 189 -10.33 14.75 2.02
N ILE A 190 -9.60 13.85 1.33
CA ILE A 190 -9.21 14.03 -0.07
C ILE A 190 -10.42 14.29 -0.98
N THR A 191 -11.44 13.43 -0.89
CA THR A 191 -12.63 13.56 -1.75
C THR A 191 -13.45 14.81 -1.49
N HIS A 192 -13.42 15.35 -0.27
CA HIS A 192 -14.10 16.58 0.10
C HIS A 192 -13.31 17.81 -0.35
N ASN A 193 -11.99 17.77 -0.23
CA ASN A 193 -11.12 18.90 -0.54
C ASN A 193 -10.90 19.09 -2.05
N TYR A 194 -10.85 18.00 -2.80
CA TYR A 194 -10.60 18.05 -4.25
C TYR A 194 -11.82 18.61 -5.01
N PRO A 195 -11.63 19.45 -6.02
CA PRO A 195 -10.34 19.98 -6.54
C PRO A 195 -9.88 21.29 -5.88
N TRP A 196 -10.70 21.89 -4.98
CA TRP A 196 -10.56 23.27 -4.55
C TRP A 196 -9.50 23.49 -3.47
N LYS A 197 -9.38 22.56 -2.52
CA LYS A 197 -8.49 22.67 -1.37
C LYS A 197 -7.34 21.67 -1.44
N ARG A 198 -6.20 22.07 -0.90
CA ARG A 198 -5.08 21.12 -0.63
C ARG A 198 -5.45 20.21 0.52
N THR A 199 -5.05 18.93 0.42
CA THR A 199 -5.19 18.00 1.54
C THR A 199 -3.82 17.73 2.14
N HIS A 200 -3.70 18.00 3.43
CA HIS A 200 -2.52 17.65 4.21
C HIS A 200 -2.71 16.24 4.76
N ILE A 201 -1.73 15.40 4.51
CA ILE A 201 -1.71 14.01 4.92
C ILE A 201 -0.47 13.80 5.74
N ARG A 202 -0.61 13.10 6.85
CA ARG A 202 0.50 12.67 7.68
C ARG A 202 0.60 11.16 7.62
N LEU A 203 1.80 10.65 7.38
CA LEU A 203 2.17 9.25 7.47
C LEU A 203 3.35 9.14 8.42
N ASP A 204 3.11 8.58 9.60
CA ASP A 204 4.12 8.42 10.63
C ASP A 204 4.55 6.96 10.70
N ILE A 205 5.84 6.69 10.52
CA ILE A 205 6.43 5.39 10.83
C ILE A 205 6.66 5.37 12.33
N VAL A 206 5.73 4.73 13.05
CA VAL A 206 5.69 4.75 14.52
C VAL A 206 6.87 3.96 15.09
N GLY A 207 7.13 2.79 14.53
CA GLY A 207 8.23 1.94 14.93
C GLY A 207 8.29 0.64 14.16
N VAL A 208 9.17 -0.23 14.63
CA VAL A 208 9.40 -1.55 14.06
C VAL A 208 9.28 -2.60 15.14
N ILE A 209 8.55 -3.66 14.87
CA ILE A 209 8.54 -4.87 15.69
C ILE A 209 9.52 -5.86 15.06
N ASP A 210 10.54 -6.22 15.82
CA ASP A 210 11.60 -7.09 15.34
C ASP A 210 11.11 -8.50 15.05
N ARG A 211 11.78 -9.17 14.10
CA ARG A 211 11.47 -10.53 13.70
C ARG A 211 11.51 -11.53 14.88
N ASP A 212 12.41 -11.33 15.85
CA ASP A 212 12.52 -12.20 17.02
C ASP A 212 11.24 -12.15 17.87
N PHE A 213 10.67 -10.96 18.07
CA PHE A 213 9.38 -10.82 18.74
C PHE A 213 8.25 -11.48 17.93
N VAL A 214 8.22 -11.27 16.60
CA VAL A 214 7.22 -11.87 15.70
C VAL A 214 7.29 -13.40 15.73
N ASN A 215 8.49 -13.98 15.79
CA ASN A 215 8.70 -15.43 15.76
C ASN A 215 8.37 -16.10 17.09
N THR A 216 8.60 -15.43 18.21
CA THR A 216 8.42 -16.00 19.56
C THR A 216 7.01 -15.82 20.12
N HIS A 217 6.22 -14.85 19.62
CA HIS A 217 4.90 -14.54 20.14
C HIS A 217 3.79 -15.04 19.21
N ARG A 218 2.60 -15.32 19.75
CA ARG A 218 1.39 -15.61 18.96
C ARG A 218 0.96 -14.38 18.18
N THR A 219 0.29 -14.56 17.04
CA THR A 219 -0.20 -13.46 16.20
C THR A 219 -1.09 -12.47 16.95
N ALA A 220 -1.90 -12.94 17.91
CA ALA A 220 -2.71 -12.07 18.75
C ALA A 220 -1.86 -11.14 19.62
N ALA A 221 -0.75 -11.61 20.21
CA ALA A 221 0.16 -10.76 20.98
C ALA A 221 0.89 -9.73 20.09
N VAL A 222 1.25 -10.14 18.88
CA VAL A 222 1.80 -9.21 17.87
C VAL A 222 0.76 -8.15 17.51
N GLY A 223 -0.51 -8.54 17.34
CA GLY A 223 -1.62 -7.63 17.06
C GLY A 223 -1.84 -6.59 18.16
N VAL A 224 -1.75 -7.01 19.42
CA VAL A 224 -1.83 -6.10 20.59
C VAL A 224 -0.68 -5.08 20.54
N ALA A 225 0.55 -5.53 20.36
CA ALA A 225 1.71 -4.63 20.30
C ALA A 225 1.62 -3.62 19.14
N VAL A 226 1.22 -4.08 17.94
CA VAL A 226 0.98 -3.19 16.79
C VAL A 226 -0.10 -2.15 17.11
N ARG A 227 -1.21 -2.59 17.72
CA ARG A 227 -2.33 -1.72 18.06
C ARG A 227 -1.94 -0.65 19.08
N GLU A 228 -1.25 -1.03 20.15
CA GLU A 228 -0.77 -0.10 21.19
C GLU A 228 0.14 0.97 20.59
N MET A 229 1.08 0.58 19.73
CA MET A 229 1.95 1.53 19.03
C MET A 229 1.15 2.54 18.19
N MET A 230 0.15 2.08 17.44
CA MET A 230 -0.70 2.96 16.62
C MET A 230 -1.56 3.89 17.49
N GLU A 231 -2.22 3.37 18.53
CA GLU A 231 -3.08 4.15 19.43
C GLU A 231 -2.31 5.26 20.15
N ASN A 232 -1.11 4.96 20.64
CA ASN A 232 -0.26 5.96 21.29
C ASN A 232 0.11 7.09 20.33
N ASN A 233 0.53 6.77 19.11
CA ASN A 233 0.85 7.78 18.10
C ASN A 233 -0.36 8.62 17.68
N LEU A 234 -1.53 8.00 17.51
CA LEU A 234 -2.75 8.72 17.12
C LEU A 234 -3.22 9.69 18.22
N LYS A 235 -3.11 9.32 19.52
CA LYS A 235 -3.45 10.20 20.67
C LYS A 235 -2.51 11.39 20.81
N GLU A 236 -1.21 11.21 20.53
CA GLU A 236 -0.21 12.29 20.60
C GLU A 236 -0.41 13.34 19.52
N THR A 237 -1.25 13.06 18.56
CA THR A 237 -1.37 13.85 17.33
C THR A 237 -2.74 14.53 17.16
N GLU A 238 -3.69 14.27 18.07
CA GLU A 238 -4.92 15.05 18.25
C GLU A 238 -4.64 16.33 19.05
#